data_06a5e203c6861de55849c184befd688e
#
_entry.id   06a5e203c6861de55849c184befd688e
#
_cell.length_a   1.000
_cell.length_b   1.000
_cell.length_c   1.000
_cell.angle_alpha   90.00
_cell.angle_beta   90.00
_cell.angle_gamma   90.00
#
_symmetry.space_group_name_H-M   'P 1'
#
loop_
_entity.id
_entity.type
_entity.pdbx_description
1 polymer ?
#
loop_
_entity_poly.entity_id
_entity_poly.type
_entity_poly.pdbx_seq_one_letter_code
_entity_poly.pdbx_strand_id
1 'polypeptide(L)'
;ENVTPDTTESGLIVYHLEEGSNELEVSIRDIVRVYYTGRKTNGDIFDSSYKNLQLDPAQFVVSNLIDGFTEGLIGMKEGEKRVLVVPPELGYAGTTNSLREDTLVFDVELESIIF
;
A
#
# COMPACT_ATOMS: atom_id res chain seq x y z
N GLU A 1 -10.62 -14.62 12.97
CA GLU A 1 -9.33 -15.06 12.41
C GLU A 1 -8.25 -14.10 12.79
N ASN A 2 -7.18 -14.63 13.33
CA ASN A 2 -6.04 -13.81 13.69
C ASN A 2 -5.04 -13.80 12.53
N VAL A 3 -4.72 -12.63 12.09
CA VAL A 3 -3.70 -12.43 11.06
C VAL A 3 -2.45 -11.91 11.75
N THR A 4 -1.36 -12.68 11.64
CA THR A 4 -0.09 -12.27 12.24
C THR A 4 0.65 -11.38 11.26
N PRO A 5 1.05 -10.17 11.68
CA PRO A 5 1.77 -9.29 10.78
C PRO A 5 3.22 -9.71 10.61
N ASP A 6 3.76 -9.39 9.44
CA ASP A 6 5.19 -9.47 9.19
C ASP A 6 5.79 -8.09 9.34
N THR A 7 6.92 -7.99 10.05
CA THR A 7 7.65 -6.74 10.16
C THR A 7 8.93 -6.87 9.37
N THR A 8 9.14 -5.96 8.42
CA THR A 8 10.33 -5.97 7.58
C THR A 8 11.50 -5.31 8.30
N GLU A 9 12.71 -5.45 7.76
CA GLU A 9 13.90 -4.83 8.36
C GLU A 9 13.80 -3.31 8.39
N SER A 10 13.09 -2.70 7.43
CA SER A 10 12.93 -1.25 7.39
C SER A 10 11.91 -0.73 8.40
N GLY A 11 11.10 -1.62 9.00
CA GLY A 11 10.08 -1.23 9.96
C GLY A 11 8.67 -1.23 9.41
N LEU A 12 8.47 -1.60 8.15
CA LEU A 12 7.13 -1.75 7.59
C LEU A 12 6.44 -2.94 8.21
N ILE A 13 5.18 -2.77 8.60
CA ILE A 13 4.35 -3.87 9.11
C ILE A 13 3.34 -4.22 8.04
N VAL A 14 3.27 -5.49 7.67
CA VAL A 14 2.41 -5.99 6.60
C VAL A 14 1.47 -7.05 7.14
N TYR A 15 0.17 -6.84 6.98
CA TYR A 15 -0.84 -7.85 7.26
C TYR A 15 -1.29 -8.45 5.93
N HIS A 16 -1.13 -9.76 5.78
CA HIS A 16 -1.54 -10.49 4.58
C HIS A 16 -2.95 -10.99 4.79
N LEU A 17 -3.94 -10.35 4.14
CA LEU A 17 -5.35 -10.67 4.38
C LEU A 17 -5.88 -11.75 3.45
N GLU A 18 -5.54 -11.67 2.15
CA GLU A 18 -5.96 -12.65 1.17
C GLU A 18 -4.83 -12.90 0.19
N GLU A 19 -4.68 -14.15 -0.23
CA GLU A 19 -3.68 -14.52 -1.23
C GLU A 19 -4.20 -14.22 -2.62
N GLY A 20 -3.29 -13.85 -3.52
CA GLY A 20 -3.63 -13.64 -4.90
C GLY A 20 -3.74 -14.95 -5.66
N SER A 21 -4.29 -14.86 -6.87
CA SER A 21 -4.58 -16.04 -7.69
C SER A 21 -3.61 -16.24 -8.84
N ASN A 22 -2.74 -15.26 -9.10
CA ASN A 22 -1.78 -15.32 -10.19
C ASN A 22 -0.39 -15.59 -9.60
N GLU A 23 0.52 -16.15 -10.41
CA GLU A 23 1.87 -16.44 -9.94
C GLU A 23 2.82 -15.26 -10.08
N LEU A 24 2.47 -14.27 -10.92
CA LEU A 24 3.33 -13.10 -11.11
C LEU A 24 3.25 -12.16 -9.93
N GLU A 25 4.41 -11.71 -9.47
CA GLU A 25 4.53 -10.80 -8.34
C GLU A 25 4.99 -9.43 -8.80
N VAL A 26 4.51 -8.40 -8.10
CA VAL A 26 4.89 -7.02 -8.36
C VAL A 26 6.39 -6.84 -8.12
N SER A 27 7.06 -6.16 -9.04
CA SER A 27 8.45 -5.73 -8.89
C SER A 27 8.54 -4.21 -8.91
N ILE A 28 9.70 -3.68 -8.53
CA ILE A 28 9.92 -2.23 -8.42
C ILE A 28 9.69 -1.49 -9.74
N ARG A 29 9.82 -2.19 -10.88
CA ARG A 29 9.71 -1.58 -12.20
C ARG A 29 8.28 -1.58 -12.75
N ASP A 30 7.37 -2.22 -12.06
CA ASP A 30 6.04 -2.45 -12.60
C ASP A 30 5.14 -1.23 -12.48
N ILE A 31 4.15 -1.18 -13.37
CA ILE A 31 2.99 -0.32 -13.27
C ILE A 31 1.85 -1.19 -12.78
N VAL A 32 1.12 -0.72 -11.79
CA VAL A 32 0.05 -1.49 -11.15
C VAL A 32 -1.22 -0.69 -11.07
N ARG A 33 -2.35 -1.41 -10.98
CA ARG A 33 -3.64 -0.83 -10.62
C ARG A 33 -4.06 -1.42 -9.29
N VAL A 34 -4.38 -0.54 -8.35
CA VAL A 34 -4.72 -0.95 -6.99
C VAL A 34 -5.97 -0.22 -6.51
N TYR A 35 -6.75 -0.91 -5.70
CA TYR A 35 -7.75 -0.26 -4.85
C TYR A 35 -7.07 -0.02 -3.51
N TYR A 36 -7.18 1.19 -2.99
CA TYR A 36 -6.53 1.48 -1.72
C TYR A 36 -7.27 2.54 -0.94
N THR A 37 -7.08 2.51 0.38
CA THR A 37 -7.52 3.57 1.29
C THR A 37 -6.39 3.82 2.27
N GLY A 38 -5.94 5.07 2.35
CA GLY A 38 -4.92 5.48 3.31
C GLY A 38 -5.56 6.27 4.44
N ARG A 39 -5.22 5.89 5.67
CA ARG A 39 -5.76 6.56 6.85
C ARG A 39 -4.67 6.74 7.89
N LYS A 40 -4.90 7.72 8.77
CA LYS A 40 -4.07 7.92 9.96
C LYS A 40 -4.48 6.92 11.02
N THR A 41 -3.67 6.80 12.06
CA THR A 41 -3.98 5.86 13.16
C THR A 41 -5.24 6.25 13.93
N ASN A 42 -5.69 7.51 13.83
CA ASN A 42 -6.94 7.95 14.45
C ASN A 42 -8.18 7.60 13.59
N GLY A 43 -7.97 7.00 12.41
CA GLY A 43 -9.06 6.61 11.53
C GLY A 43 -9.36 7.59 10.40
N ASP A 44 -8.76 8.79 10.42
CA ASP A 44 -9.03 9.78 9.37
C ASP A 44 -8.47 9.32 8.02
N ILE A 45 -9.31 9.28 7.00
CA ILE A 45 -8.90 8.93 5.65
C ILE A 45 -8.26 10.15 5.00
N PHE A 46 -7.04 9.99 4.48
CA PHE A 46 -6.35 11.10 3.81
C PHE A 46 -6.24 10.90 2.31
N ASP A 47 -6.44 9.68 1.82
CA ASP A 47 -6.41 9.39 0.38
C ASP A 47 -7.12 8.07 0.11
N SER A 48 -7.62 7.90 -1.12
CA SER A 48 -8.33 6.68 -1.48
C SER A 48 -8.53 6.62 -2.98
N SER A 49 -8.53 5.41 -3.54
CA SER A 49 -8.90 5.19 -4.93
C SER A 49 -10.39 5.40 -5.16
N TYR A 50 -11.18 5.43 -4.09
CA TYR A 50 -12.64 5.56 -4.18
C TYR A 50 -13.13 7.00 -4.10
N LYS A 51 -12.25 7.97 -4.13
CA LYS A 51 -12.65 9.37 -4.00
C LYS A 51 -13.50 9.82 -5.18
N ASN A 52 -14.38 10.81 -4.94
CA ASN A 52 -15.28 11.37 -5.94
C ASN A 52 -16.24 10.33 -6.52
N LEU A 53 -16.64 9.34 -5.73
CA LEU A 53 -17.55 8.28 -6.13
C LEU A 53 -17.03 7.42 -7.29
N GLN A 54 -15.74 7.48 -7.57
CA GLN A 54 -15.12 6.64 -8.58
C GLN A 54 -14.82 5.27 -7.99
N LEU A 55 -15.09 4.24 -8.76
CA LEU A 55 -14.86 2.86 -8.34
C LEU A 55 -13.70 2.22 -9.10
N ASP A 56 -12.99 3.01 -9.90
CA ASP A 56 -11.86 2.51 -10.69
C ASP A 56 -10.61 2.42 -9.82
N PRO A 57 -9.76 1.43 -10.07
CA PRO A 57 -8.49 1.36 -9.36
C PRO A 57 -7.56 2.51 -9.78
N ALA A 58 -6.68 2.89 -8.86
CA ALA A 58 -5.66 3.89 -9.15
C ALA A 58 -4.47 3.20 -9.83
N GLN A 59 -3.87 3.87 -10.81
CA GLN A 59 -2.72 3.35 -11.53
C GLN A 59 -1.45 4.05 -11.04
N PHE A 60 -0.45 3.27 -10.67
CA PHE A 60 0.82 3.80 -10.14
C PHE A 60 2.01 3.12 -10.79
N VAL A 61 3.09 3.88 -10.95
CA VAL A 61 4.42 3.31 -11.15
C VAL A 61 4.96 3.02 -9.75
N VAL A 62 5.26 1.75 -9.46
CA VAL A 62 5.59 1.30 -8.11
C VAL A 62 6.74 2.11 -7.51
N SER A 63 7.78 2.41 -8.31
CA SER A 63 8.95 3.12 -7.82
C SER A 63 8.69 4.60 -7.49
N ASN A 64 7.53 5.14 -7.86
CA ASN A 64 7.21 6.56 -7.64
C ASN A 64 6.41 6.83 -6.36
N LEU A 65 6.14 5.80 -5.57
CA LEU A 65 5.35 5.92 -4.34
C LEU A 65 6.25 6.17 -3.14
N ILE A 66 5.67 6.51 -1.99
CA ILE A 66 6.44 6.58 -0.74
C ILE A 66 7.03 5.20 -0.47
N ASP A 67 8.16 5.17 0.23
CA ASP A 67 8.94 3.94 0.40
C ASP A 67 8.12 2.79 0.98
N GLY A 68 7.29 3.07 1.99
CA GLY A 68 6.50 2.02 2.62
C GLY A 68 5.47 1.43 1.68
N PHE A 69 4.85 2.25 0.83
CA PHE A 69 3.87 1.75 -0.13
C PHE A 69 4.57 0.92 -1.21
N THR A 70 5.69 1.42 -1.72
CA THR A 70 6.50 0.68 -2.71
C THR A 70 6.90 -0.68 -2.15
N GLU A 71 7.48 -0.70 -0.96
CA GLU A 71 7.92 -1.94 -0.33
C GLU A 71 6.76 -2.89 -0.09
N GLY A 72 5.60 -2.35 0.33
CA GLY A 72 4.42 -3.15 0.61
C GLY A 72 3.75 -3.72 -0.62
N LEU A 73 3.98 -3.14 -1.79
CA LEU A 73 3.42 -3.67 -3.04
C LEU A 73 4.30 -4.76 -3.66
N ILE A 74 5.62 -4.66 -3.46
CA ILE A 74 6.54 -5.64 -4.05
C ILE A 74 6.20 -7.03 -3.52
N GLY A 75 6.08 -7.99 -4.42
CA GLY A 75 5.73 -9.36 -4.09
C GLY A 75 4.25 -9.65 -4.05
N MET A 76 3.38 -8.64 -4.21
CA MET A 76 1.94 -8.89 -4.28
C MET A 76 1.58 -9.57 -5.60
N LYS A 77 0.57 -10.42 -5.53
CA LYS A 77 -0.01 -11.08 -6.71
C LYS A 77 -1.37 -10.47 -6.98
N GLU A 78 -1.83 -10.57 -8.23
CA GLU A 78 -3.15 -10.05 -8.59
C GLU A 78 -4.23 -10.70 -7.73
N GLY A 79 -5.13 -9.88 -7.19
CA GLY A 79 -6.19 -10.32 -6.29
C GLY A 79 -5.79 -10.35 -4.83
N GLU A 80 -4.51 -10.17 -4.54
CA GLU A 80 -4.02 -10.20 -3.16
C GLU A 80 -4.43 -8.94 -2.41
N LYS A 81 -4.68 -9.08 -1.10
CA LYS A 81 -5.01 -7.97 -0.21
C LYS A 81 -4.03 -7.92 0.94
N ARG A 82 -3.52 -6.73 1.22
CA ARG A 82 -2.62 -6.48 2.34
C ARG A 82 -3.04 -5.21 3.07
N VAL A 83 -2.72 -5.14 4.35
CA VAL A 83 -2.74 -3.88 5.11
C VAL A 83 -1.30 -3.53 5.43
N LEU A 84 -0.91 -2.30 5.11
CA LEU A 84 0.44 -1.80 5.31
C LEU A 84 0.41 -0.74 6.40
N VAL A 85 1.19 -0.94 7.47
CA VAL A 85 1.37 0.07 8.51
C VAL A 85 2.73 0.71 8.27
N VAL A 86 2.72 1.96 7.84
CA VAL A 86 3.88 2.67 7.32
C VAL A 86 4.34 3.70 8.36
N PRO A 87 5.49 3.46 9.02
CA PRO A 87 6.00 4.47 9.97
C PRO A 87 6.46 5.71 9.21
N PRO A 88 6.59 6.86 9.90
CA PRO A 88 6.96 8.09 9.20
C PRO A 88 8.23 8.00 8.37
N GLU A 89 9.21 7.23 8.81
CA GLU A 89 10.48 7.06 8.09
C GLU A 89 10.30 6.46 6.70
N LEU A 90 9.25 5.66 6.52
CA LEU A 90 8.91 5.05 5.22
C LEU A 90 7.78 5.81 4.53
N GLY A 91 7.31 6.89 5.12
CA GLY A 91 6.26 7.73 4.59
C GLY A 91 6.81 9.12 4.25
N TYR A 92 6.33 10.13 4.96
CA TYR A 92 6.60 11.52 4.61
C TYR A 92 7.61 12.20 5.54
N ALA A 93 8.31 11.47 6.41
CA ALA A 93 9.31 12.08 7.30
C ALA A 93 10.38 12.77 6.47
N GLY A 94 10.82 13.93 6.95
CA GLY A 94 11.85 14.71 6.26
C GLY A 94 11.31 15.56 5.11
N THR A 95 10.00 15.56 4.87
CA THR A 95 9.37 16.38 3.84
C THR A 95 8.56 17.50 4.48
N THR A 96 7.96 18.35 3.65
CA THR A 96 7.07 19.42 4.14
C THR A 96 5.59 18.98 4.17
N ASN A 97 5.32 17.71 3.85
CA ASN A 97 3.96 17.18 3.86
C ASN A 97 3.37 17.24 5.28
N SER A 98 2.06 17.51 5.38
CA SER A 98 1.39 17.57 6.68
C SER A 98 1.37 16.22 7.39
N LEU A 99 1.59 15.12 6.68
CA LEU A 99 1.64 13.76 7.22
C LEU A 99 3.04 13.33 7.64
N ARG A 100 4.00 14.24 7.69
CA ARG A 100 5.42 13.89 7.91
C ARG A 100 5.71 13.24 9.26
N GLU A 101 4.83 13.42 10.24
CA GLU A 101 5.02 12.83 11.57
C GLU A 101 4.05 11.68 11.84
N ASP A 102 3.24 11.33 10.86
CA ASP A 102 2.18 10.34 11.04
C ASP A 102 2.59 8.96 10.60
N THR A 103 2.18 7.96 11.36
CA THR A 103 2.14 6.57 10.90
C THR A 103 0.89 6.41 10.05
N LEU A 104 1.03 5.81 8.89
CA LEU A 104 -0.04 5.69 7.91
C LEU A 104 -0.46 4.24 7.76
N VAL A 105 -1.76 4.01 7.58
CA VAL A 105 -2.30 2.66 7.37
C VAL A 105 -2.96 2.62 6.01
N PHE A 106 -2.49 1.73 5.15
CA PHE A 106 -3.04 1.54 3.81
C PHE A 106 -3.70 0.17 3.70
N ASP A 107 -4.98 0.17 3.35
CA ASP A 107 -5.64 -1.06 2.88
C ASP A 107 -5.42 -1.12 1.38
N VAL A 108 -4.87 -2.21 0.87
CA VAL A 108 -4.48 -2.33 -0.55
C VAL A 108 -4.98 -3.64 -1.11
N GLU A 109 -5.59 -3.55 -2.29
CA GLU A 109 -5.93 -4.72 -3.09
C GLU A 109 -5.33 -4.53 -4.48
N LEU A 110 -4.49 -5.48 -4.92
CA LEU A 110 -3.88 -5.41 -6.25
C LEU A 110 -4.89 -5.90 -7.27
N GLU A 111 -5.32 -5.01 -8.17
CA GLU A 111 -6.25 -5.37 -9.23
C GLU A 111 -5.50 -6.01 -10.38
N SER A 112 -4.41 -5.38 -10.83
CA SER A 112 -3.66 -5.92 -11.96
C SER A 112 -2.25 -5.35 -12.03
N ILE A 113 -1.37 -6.10 -12.69
CA ILE A 113 -0.04 -5.65 -13.08
C ILE A 113 -0.11 -5.33 -14.58
N ILE A 114 0.32 -4.14 -14.96
CA ILE A 114 0.24 -3.67 -16.34
C ILE A 114 1.54 -4.03 -17.05
N PHE A 115 1.43 -4.67 -18.19
CA PHE A 115 2.60 -5.07 -18.99
C PHE A 115 2.71 -4.25 -20.26
#